data_4219c5b752402acb41090df5418d9c73
#
_entry.id   4219c5b752402acb41090df5418d9c73
#
_cell.length_a   1.000
_cell.length_b   1.000
_cell.length_c   1.000
_cell.angle_alpha   90.00
_cell.angle_beta   90.00
_cell.angle_gamma   90.00
#
_symmetry.space_group_name_H-M   'P 1'
#
loop_
_entity.id
_entity.type
_entity.pdbx_description
1 polymer ?
#
loop_
_entity_poly.entity_id
_entity_poly.type
_entity_poly.pdbx_seq_one_letter_code
_entity_poly.pdbx_strand_id
1 'polypeptide(L)' 'NQTGVRGVYYDKKSGKYRARLRFRRKIYDLGSFNNLDDAIQARKKAENEIFVQFLEAYETTSQP' A
#
# COMPACT_ATOMS: atom_id res chain seq x y z
N ASN A 1 -6.18 -12.64 -2.01
CA ASN A 1 -5.72 -12.66 -3.39
C ASN A 1 -6.84 -12.93 -4.36
N GLN A 2 -8.03 -12.95 -3.86
CA GLN A 2 -9.20 -13.19 -4.69
C GLN A 2 -9.72 -11.90 -5.31
N THR A 3 -9.16 -10.80 -4.93
CA THR A 3 -9.61 -9.51 -5.43
C THR A 3 -9.05 -9.17 -6.81
N GLY A 4 -8.00 -9.86 -7.21
CA GLY A 4 -7.33 -9.54 -8.45
C GLY A 4 -6.47 -8.29 -8.39
N VAL A 5 -6.35 -7.70 -7.22
CA VAL A 5 -5.53 -6.51 -7.02
C VAL A 5 -4.33 -6.88 -6.16
N ARG A 6 -3.15 -6.57 -6.68
CA ARG A 6 -1.93 -6.89 -5.96
C ARG A 6 -1.88 -6.17 -4.62
N GLY A 7 -1.59 -6.92 -3.56
CA GLY A 7 -1.46 -6.33 -2.24
C GLY A 7 -2.78 -6.12 -1.53
N VAL A 8 -3.89 -6.47 -2.14
CA VAL A 8 -5.21 -6.36 -1.53
C VAL A 8 -5.85 -7.73 -1.54
N TYR A 9 -6.33 -8.18 -0.39
CA TYR A 9 -6.96 -9.47 -0.29
C TYR A 9 -8.13 -9.43 0.70
N TYR A 10 -9.02 -10.41 0.56
CA TYR A 10 -10.18 -10.50 1.41
C TYR A 10 -9.89 -11.41 2.60
N ASP A 11 -10.14 -10.92 3.79
CA ASP A 11 -9.96 -11.68 5.02
C ASP A 11 -11.30 -12.26 5.45
N LYS A 12 -11.45 -13.58 5.29
CA LYS A 12 -12.71 -14.23 5.62
C LYS A 12 -13.04 -14.14 7.10
N LYS A 13 -12.02 -14.10 7.95
CA LYS A 13 -12.24 -14.10 9.39
C LYS A 13 -12.90 -12.80 9.84
N SER A 14 -12.43 -11.69 9.33
CA SER A 14 -12.96 -10.39 9.71
C SER A 14 -14.05 -9.93 8.76
N GLY A 15 -14.14 -10.52 7.57
CA GLY A 15 -15.08 -10.08 6.56
C GLY A 15 -14.70 -8.76 5.95
N LYS A 16 -13.42 -8.44 5.96
CA LYS A 16 -12.93 -7.17 5.46
C LYS A 16 -11.81 -7.37 4.46
N TYR A 17 -11.56 -6.32 3.70
CA TYR A 17 -10.46 -6.32 2.74
C TYR A 17 -9.25 -5.70 3.41
N ARG A 18 -8.12 -6.35 3.25
CA ARG A 18 -6.87 -5.88 3.83
C ARG A 18 -5.93 -5.45 2.73
N ALA A 19 -5.22 -4.36 2.99
CA ALA A 19 -4.26 -3.83 2.05
C ALA A 19 -2.86 -3.89 2.64
N ARG A 20 -1.92 -4.32 1.80
CA ARG A 20 -0.51 -4.38 2.17
C ARG A 20 0.32 -3.85 1.05
N LEU A 21 1.48 -3.31 1.41
CA LEU A 21 2.42 -2.81 0.43
C LEU A 21 3.81 -3.28 0.83
N ARG A 22 4.50 -3.91 -0.12
CA ARG A 22 5.87 -4.33 0.11
C ARG A 22 6.81 -3.44 -0.67
N PHE A 23 7.74 -2.85 0.02
CA PHE A 23 8.71 -1.95 -0.58
C PHE A 23 10.05 -2.13 0.10
N ARG A 24 11.07 -2.46 -0.68
CA ARG A 24 12.43 -2.61 -0.19
C ARG A 24 12.53 -3.58 0.97
N ARG A 25 11.93 -4.78 0.79
CA ARG A 25 11.97 -5.84 1.80
C ARG A 25 11.18 -5.51 3.06
N LYS A 26 10.43 -4.42 3.03
CA LYS A 26 9.63 -4.04 4.17
C LYS A 26 8.17 -4.12 3.79
N ILE A 27 7.37 -4.66 4.70
CA ILE A 27 5.94 -4.79 4.46
C ILE A 27 5.20 -3.76 5.29
N TYR A 28 4.37 -2.98 4.62
CA TYR A 28 3.55 -1.98 5.25
C TYR A 28 2.11 -2.48 5.29
N ASP A 29 1.57 -2.62 6.48
CA ASP A 29 0.18 -3.05 6.67
C ASP A 29 -0.68 -1.81 6.71
N LEU A 30 -1.54 -1.67 5.69
CA LEU A 30 -2.32 -0.45 5.52
C LEU A 30 -3.66 -0.52 6.23
N GLY A 31 -4.00 -1.69 6.78
CA GLY A 31 -5.21 -1.81 7.55
C GLY A 31 -6.30 -2.61 6.87
N SER A 32 -7.48 -2.59 7.48
CA SER A 32 -8.64 -3.31 6.99
C SER A 32 -9.71 -2.32 6.55
N PHE A 33 -10.47 -2.72 5.52
CA PHE A 33 -11.48 -1.83 4.94
C PHE A 33 -12.73 -2.63 4.64
N ASN A 34 -13.88 -2.00 4.76
CA ASN A 34 -15.14 -2.66 4.50
C ASN A 34 -15.37 -2.89 3.01
N ASN A 35 -14.80 -2.04 2.17
CA ASN A 35 -14.99 -2.10 0.73
C ASN A 35 -13.68 -2.35 0.02
N LEU A 36 -13.76 -3.04 -1.10
CA LEU A 36 -12.59 -3.28 -1.93
C LEU A 36 -12.01 -1.96 -2.44
N ASP A 37 -12.87 -1.04 -2.85
CA ASP A 37 -12.40 0.23 -3.37
C ASP A 37 -11.59 0.99 -2.33
N ASP A 38 -12.04 0.95 -1.08
CA ASP A 38 -11.32 1.64 -0.01
C ASP A 38 -9.93 1.05 0.16
N ALA A 39 -9.83 -0.27 0.11
CA ALA A 39 -8.53 -0.93 0.23
C ALA A 39 -7.62 -0.58 -0.94
N ILE A 40 -8.17 -0.53 -2.14
CA ILE A 40 -7.40 -0.19 -3.33
C ILE A 40 -6.89 1.24 -3.22
N GLN A 41 -7.74 2.15 -2.79
CA GLN A 41 -7.35 3.54 -2.67
C GLN A 41 -6.31 3.74 -1.58
N ALA A 42 -6.45 3.00 -0.48
CA ALA A 42 -5.45 3.07 0.58
C ALA A 42 -4.10 2.62 0.07
N ARG A 43 -4.08 1.55 -0.75
CA ARG A 43 -2.82 1.07 -1.30
C ARG A 43 -2.23 2.07 -2.28
N LYS A 44 -3.05 2.65 -3.13
CA LYS A 44 -2.56 3.65 -4.07
C LYS A 44 -2.00 4.86 -3.34
N LYS A 45 -2.68 5.29 -2.30
CA LYS A 45 -2.21 6.42 -1.52
C LYS A 45 -0.89 6.11 -0.85
N ALA A 46 -0.77 4.92 -0.27
CA ALA A 46 0.47 4.51 0.38
C ALA A 46 1.60 4.41 -0.62
N GLU A 47 1.33 3.85 -1.81
CA GLU A 47 2.35 3.78 -2.85
C GLU A 47 2.85 5.16 -3.23
N ASN A 48 1.92 6.09 -3.38
CA ASN A 48 2.29 7.45 -3.74
C ASN A 48 3.11 8.12 -2.65
N GLU A 49 2.72 7.94 -1.40
CA GLU A 49 3.43 8.54 -0.29
C GLU A 49 4.84 7.98 -0.17
N ILE A 50 4.97 6.67 -0.30
CA ILE A 50 6.28 6.04 -0.22
C ILE A 50 7.14 6.47 -1.39
N PHE A 51 6.56 6.56 -2.57
CA PHE A 51 7.28 6.97 -3.76
C PHE A 51 7.78 8.40 -3.62
N VAL A 52 6.93 9.28 -3.11
CA VAL A 52 7.30 10.67 -2.92
C VAL A 52 8.43 10.79 -1.90
N GLN A 53 8.31 10.07 -0.79
CA GLN A 53 9.37 10.10 0.21
C GLN A 53 10.68 9.59 -0.35
N PHE A 54 10.62 8.55 -1.17
CA PHE A 54 11.81 8.01 -1.80
C PHE A 54 12.43 9.04 -2.73
N LEU A 55 11.60 9.71 -3.52
CA LEU A 55 12.10 10.72 -4.45
C LEU A 55 12.70 11.90 -3.73
N GLU A 56 12.07 12.34 -2.64
CA GLU A 56 12.59 13.45 -1.86
C GLU A 56 13.96 13.11 -1.30
N ALA A 57 14.10 11.93 -0.75
CA ALA A 57 15.39 11.52 -0.21
C ALA A 57 16.43 11.44 -1.32
N TYR A 58 16.03 10.93 -2.46
CA TYR A 58 16.94 10.78 -3.59
C TYR A 58 17.36 12.14 -4.12
N GLU A 59 16.40 13.04 -4.24
CA GLU A 59 16.70 14.39 -4.76
C GLU A 59 17.59 15.15 -3.80
N THR A 60 17.32 15.01 -2.50
CA THR A 60 18.17 15.65 -1.51
C THR A 60 19.60 15.15 -1.61
N THR A 61 19.75 13.86 -1.86
CA THR A 61 21.07 13.26 -1.98
C THR A 61 21.76 13.69 -3.27
N SER A 62 21.01 13.79 -4.35
CA SER A 62 21.59 14.03 -5.66
C SER A 62 21.77 15.50 -5.97
N GLN A 63 21.11 16.38 -5.28
CA GLN A 63 21.26 17.80 -5.55
C GLN A 63 22.56 18.32 -5.00
N PRO A 64 23.22 19.13 -5.79
CA PRO A 64 24.49 19.73 -5.35
C PRO A 64 24.30 20.74 -4.25
#